data_c4732129f3b114c0b9296e5bd44fb99e
#
_entry.id   c4732129f3b114c0b9296e5bd44fb99e
#
_cell.length_a   1.000
_cell.length_b   1.000
_cell.length_c   1.000
_cell.angle_alpha   90.00
_cell.angle_beta   90.00
_cell.angle_gamma   90.00
#
_symmetry.space_group_name_H-M   'P 1'
#
loop_
_entity.id
_entity.type
_entity.pdbx_description
1 polymer ?
#
loop_
_entity_poly.entity_id
_entity_poly.type
_entity_poly.pdbx_seq_one_letter_code
_entity_poly.pdbx_strand_id
1 'polypeptide(L)'
;MSLPLNINLTIARHVLAERLNGHQRTPLVLMLELTHACNLNCAGCGRIREYADTRAARLTLQQARQAMQAAHTPVVSISGGEPLLHPDVADIVQAALSMGKVVYLCTNALLLEKRLAEFEPHRRFYFNVHLDGPPAVHDRLTGLPGTYQRARAGISAALEAGFGVTTNTTIYKDTPLESILHLFQDLTDLGVDGMMVAPAFAYEVGTNAATLTRPEVEQRMQALYQAWGDRNLYHSPLYMQFLRGERALDCMPWGTVTYNPQGWKQPCYLLTDAHVPSFEALINNTNWEAYGPGRDARCADCMLHSGFEPSVMNGMHSLSDWLQMARWQLGGE
;
A
#
# COMPACT_ATOMS: atom_id res chain seq x y z
N MET A 1 6.63 6.91 -15.00
CA MET A 1 5.94 8.10 -14.41
C MET A 1 6.34 8.20 -12.94
N SER A 2 6.60 9.40 -12.45
CA SER A 2 6.89 9.64 -11.03
C SER A 2 5.60 9.94 -10.27
N LEU A 3 5.64 9.83 -8.94
CA LEU A 3 4.58 10.38 -8.07
C LEU A 3 4.32 11.85 -8.44
N PRO A 4 3.06 12.31 -8.50
CA PRO A 4 2.77 13.72 -8.76
C PRO A 4 3.55 14.65 -7.82
N LEU A 5 4.12 15.73 -8.36
CA LEU A 5 5.01 16.65 -7.63
C LEU A 5 4.38 17.18 -6.32
N ASN A 6 3.07 17.42 -6.32
CA ASN A 6 2.34 17.86 -5.14
C ASN A 6 2.33 16.82 -4.00
N ILE A 7 2.36 15.53 -4.31
CA ILE A 7 2.44 14.46 -3.31
C ILE A 7 3.81 14.45 -2.66
N ASN A 8 4.88 14.45 -3.47
CA ASN A 8 6.24 14.45 -2.96
C ASN A 8 6.56 15.72 -2.14
N LEU A 9 6.08 16.88 -2.58
CA LEU A 9 6.20 18.12 -1.80
C LEU A 9 5.45 18.04 -0.47
N THR A 10 4.28 17.41 -0.43
CA THR A 10 3.52 17.21 0.80
C THR A 10 4.29 16.31 1.77
N ILE A 11 4.85 15.20 1.30
CA ILE A 11 5.66 14.28 2.12
C ILE A 11 6.94 14.98 2.59
N ALA A 12 7.68 15.64 1.69
CA ALA A 12 8.93 16.33 2.04
C ALA A 12 8.73 17.43 3.09
N ARG A 13 7.67 18.24 2.95
CA ARG A 13 7.31 19.27 3.94
C ARG A 13 6.98 18.64 5.29
N HIS A 14 6.25 17.54 5.30
CA HIS A 14 5.93 16.83 6.54
C HIS A 14 7.20 16.33 7.23
N VAL A 15 8.07 15.60 6.52
CA VAL A 15 9.34 15.09 7.08
C VAL A 15 10.20 16.22 7.64
N LEU A 16 10.30 17.35 6.90
CA LEU A 16 11.07 18.50 7.36
C LEU A 16 10.47 19.12 8.62
N ALA A 17 9.16 19.34 8.64
CA ALA A 17 8.47 19.92 9.81
C ALA A 17 8.63 19.06 11.05
N GLU A 18 8.44 17.75 10.94
CA GLU A 18 8.58 16.82 12.05
C GLU A 18 10.03 16.75 12.59
N ARG A 19 11.03 16.79 11.69
CA ARG A 19 12.45 16.87 12.10
C ARG A 19 12.77 18.18 12.83
N LEU A 20 12.24 19.30 12.36
CA LEU A 20 12.41 20.60 13.02
C LEU A 20 11.73 20.63 14.40
N ASN A 21 10.65 19.90 14.60
CA ASN A 21 9.98 19.73 15.89
C ASN A 21 10.69 18.71 16.81
N GLY A 22 11.79 18.09 16.37
CA GLY A 22 12.57 17.15 17.17
C GLY A 22 12.02 15.72 17.22
N HIS A 23 11.02 15.40 16.40
CA HIS A 23 10.45 14.06 16.34
C HIS A 23 11.40 13.09 15.64
N GLN A 24 11.82 12.03 16.35
CA GLN A 24 12.72 11.01 15.82
C GLN A 24 12.02 9.98 14.93
N ARG A 25 10.72 9.76 15.15
CA ARG A 25 9.88 8.84 14.39
C ARG A 25 8.77 9.60 13.71
N THR A 26 8.84 9.67 12.39
CA THR A 26 7.89 10.41 11.54
C THR A 26 7.14 9.45 10.63
N PRO A 27 5.97 8.93 11.03
CA PRO A 27 5.15 8.10 10.16
C PRO A 27 4.72 8.89 8.92
N LEU A 28 4.80 8.24 7.76
CA LEU A 28 4.42 8.84 6.47
C LEU A 28 3.04 8.42 6.01
N VAL A 29 2.64 7.21 6.37
CA VAL A 29 1.37 6.62 5.95
C VAL A 29 0.57 6.14 7.15
N LEU A 30 -0.69 6.55 7.22
CA LEU A 30 -1.69 5.89 8.04
C LEU A 30 -2.43 4.86 7.19
N MET A 31 -2.25 3.58 7.50
CA MET A 31 -3.10 2.52 7.01
C MET A 31 -4.37 2.50 7.86
N LEU A 32 -5.49 2.87 7.27
CA LEU A 32 -6.78 2.97 7.95
C LEU A 32 -7.68 1.82 7.49
N GLU A 33 -7.78 0.76 8.29
CA GLU A 33 -8.61 -0.40 7.99
C GLU A 33 -10.05 -0.13 8.48
N LEU A 34 -10.94 0.28 7.55
CA LEU A 34 -12.29 0.73 7.90
C LEU A 34 -13.21 -0.38 8.40
N THR A 35 -13.04 -1.59 7.88
CA THR A 35 -13.90 -2.73 8.18
C THR A 35 -13.13 -4.02 8.05
N HIS A 36 -13.53 -5.02 8.82
CA HIS A 36 -13.00 -6.38 8.69
C HIS A 36 -13.81 -7.24 7.68
N ALA A 37 -14.95 -6.74 7.19
CA ALA A 37 -15.75 -7.42 6.18
C ALA A 37 -15.10 -7.32 4.80
N CYS A 38 -15.14 -8.41 4.03
CA CYS A 38 -14.77 -8.46 2.64
C CYS A 38 -15.76 -9.30 1.85
N ASN A 39 -16.00 -8.94 0.59
CA ASN A 39 -16.81 -9.68 -0.38
C ASN A 39 -16.02 -10.70 -1.19
N LEU A 40 -14.72 -10.86 -0.90
CA LEU A 40 -13.83 -11.89 -1.47
C LEU A 40 -13.19 -12.72 -0.36
N ASN A 41 -12.63 -13.88 -0.75
CA ASN A 41 -11.88 -14.78 0.10
C ASN A 41 -10.56 -15.22 -0.58
N CYS A 42 -9.73 -14.23 -0.93
CA CYS A 42 -8.50 -14.46 -1.67
C CYS A 42 -7.54 -15.40 -0.96
N ALA A 43 -6.89 -16.29 -1.73
CA ALA A 43 -6.02 -17.33 -1.19
C ALA A 43 -4.84 -16.78 -0.38
N GLY A 44 -4.23 -15.68 -0.83
CA GLY A 44 -3.08 -15.03 -0.18
C GLY A 44 -3.42 -13.98 0.87
N CYS A 45 -4.72 -13.73 1.15
CA CYS A 45 -5.11 -12.65 2.06
C CYS A 45 -4.99 -13.06 3.53
N GLY A 46 -4.05 -12.45 4.26
CA GLY A 46 -3.94 -12.61 5.71
C GLY A 46 -5.08 -11.93 6.49
N ARG A 47 -5.59 -10.80 6.00
CA ARG A 47 -6.57 -9.97 6.71
C ARG A 47 -7.88 -10.67 7.02
N ILE A 48 -8.49 -11.31 6.04
CA ILE A 48 -9.77 -12.02 6.26
C ILE A 48 -9.64 -13.19 7.22
N ARG A 49 -8.43 -13.74 7.39
CA ARG A 49 -8.14 -14.82 8.35
C ARG A 49 -7.86 -14.25 9.74
N GLU A 50 -7.04 -13.20 9.81
CA GLU A 50 -6.73 -12.49 11.04
C GLU A 50 -8.00 -11.96 11.73
N TYR A 51 -8.96 -11.48 10.95
CA TYR A 51 -10.20 -10.87 11.46
C TYR A 51 -11.43 -11.76 11.34
N ALA A 52 -11.26 -13.08 11.25
CA ALA A 52 -12.35 -14.03 11.05
C ALA A 52 -13.45 -13.88 12.12
N ASP A 53 -13.07 -13.68 13.39
CA ASP A 53 -13.99 -13.56 14.53
C ASP A 53 -14.57 -12.15 14.69
N THR A 54 -14.06 -11.17 13.99
CA THR A 54 -14.45 -9.75 14.11
C THR A 54 -14.96 -9.16 12.78
N ARG A 55 -15.43 -9.98 11.86
CA ARG A 55 -15.88 -9.58 10.51
C ARG A 55 -16.91 -8.44 10.49
N ALA A 56 -17.75 -8.35 11.51
CA ALA A 56 -18.77 -7.29 11.62
C ALA A 56 -18.20 -5.96 12.12
N ALA A 57 -16.95 -5.94 12.59
CA ALA A 57 -16.33 -4.75 13.15
C ALA A 57 -16.03 -3.72 12.05
N ARG A 58 -16.34 -2.47 12.36
CA ARG A 58 -16.06 -1.32 11.48
C ARG A 58 -15.81 -0.07 12.29
N LEU A 59 -15.03 0.84 11.73
CA LEU A 59 -14.82 2.17 12.31
C LEU A 59 -16.04 3.06 12.05
N THR A 60 -16.32 3.97 12.96
CA THR A 60 -17.20 5.10 12.68
C THR A 60 -16.41 6.20 11.98
N LEU A 61 -17.10 7.11 11.28
CA LEU A 61 -16.49 8.33 10.71
C LEU A 61 -15.72 9.13 11.77
N GLN A 62 -16.25 9.20 13.00
CA GLN A 62 -15.58 9.91 14.09
C GLN A 62 -14.25 9.26 14.50
N GLN A 63 -14.22 7.93 14.64
CA GLN A 63 -12.98 7.18 14.94
C GLN A 63 -11.94 7.35 13.83
N ALA A 64 -12.37 7.27 12.56
CA ALA A 64 -11.48 7.50 11.42
C ALA A 64 -10.89 8.91 11.44
N ARG A 65 -11.70 9.95 11.71
CA ARG A 65 -11.23 11.34 11.86
C ARG A 65 -10.21 11.49 12.99
N GLN A 66 -10.50 10.92 14.16
CA GLN A 66 -9.61 10.97 15.32
C GLN A 66 -8.27 10.28 15.03
N ALA A 67 -8.29 9.12 14.37
CA ALA A 67 -7.06 8.44 13.98
C ALA A 67 -6.22 9.26 12.99
N MET A 68 -6.85 9.87 11.98
CA MET A 68 -6.17 10.75 11.01
C MET A 68 -5.58 12.02 11.66
N GLN A 69 -6.24 12.55 12.67
CA GLN A 69 -5.74 13.69 13.47
C GLN A 69 -4.56 13.26 14.35
N ALA A 70 -4.68 12.15 15.07
CA ALA A 70 -3.65 11.68 15.98
C ALA A 70 -2.34 11.29 15.24
N ALA A 71 -2.46 10.60 14.11
CA ALA A 71 -1.28 10.14 13.36
C ALA A 71 -0.51 11.26 12.65
N HIS A 72 -1.13 12.39 12.34
CA HIS A 72 -0.57 13.53 11.58
C HIS A 72 0.10 13.18 10.23
N THR A 73 -0.07 11.94 9.72
CA THR A 73 0.59 11.50 8.49
C THR A 73 0.14 12.29 7.26
N PRO A 74 1.02 12.52 6.26
CA PRO A 74 0.65 13.19 5.01
C PRO A 74 -0.21 12.31 4.09
N VAL A 75 -0.11 10.98 4.21
CA VAL A 75 -0.80 10.01 3.38
C VAL A 75 -1.73 9.16 4.24
N VAL A 76 -2.93 8.89 3.73
CA VAL A 76 -3.88 7.93 4.29
C VAL A 76 -4.17 6.86 3.23
N SER A 77 -3.85 5.62 3.55
CA SER A 77 -4.21 4.45 2.74
C SER A 77 -5.42 3.78 3.40
N ILE A 78 -6.58 3.98 2.81
CA ILE A 78 -7.85 3.41 3.27
C ILE A 78 -7.94 1.98 2.77
N SER A 79 -8.08 1.03 3.70
CA SER A 79 -8.11 -0.41 3.43
C SER A 79 -9.04 -1.14 4.40
N GLY A 80 -8.74 -2.40 4.70
CA GLY A 80 -9.45 -3.27 5.61
C GLY A 80 -9.71 -4.62 4.96
N GLY A 81 -10.93 -5.17 5.08
CA GLY A 81 -11.43 -6.20 4.19
C GLY A 81 -11.66 -5.59 2.80
N GLU A 82 -12.88 -5.12 2.55
CA GLU A 82 -13.18 -4.30 1.37
C GLU A 82 -13.79 -2.96 1.81
N PRO A 83 -13.07 -1.83 1.65
CA PRO A 83 -13.54 -0.55 2.15
C PRO A 83 -14.82 -0.04 1.45
N LEU A 84 -15.08 -0.44 0.21
CA LEU A 84 -16.33 -0.10 -0.47
C LEU A 84 -17.57 -0.81 0.13
N LEU A 85 -17.41 -1.71 1.08
CA LEU A 85 -18.54 -2.23 1.89
C LEU A 85 -18.90 -1.28 3.05
N HIS A 86 -18.00 -0.36 3.42
CA HIS A 86 -18.27 0.57 4.50
C HIS A 86 -19.29 1.64 4.07
N PRO A 87 -20.37 1.88 4.83
CA PRO A 87 -21.41 2.85 4.43
C PRO A 87 -20.87 4.28 4.29
N ASP A 88 -20.00 4.70 5.20
CA ASP A 88 -19.51 6.08 5.28
C ASP A 88 -18.14 6.27 4.58
N VAL A 89 -17.73 5.38 3.65
CA VAL A 89 -16.39 5.45 3.05
C VAL A 89 -16.16 6.75 2.28
N ALA A 90 -17.16 7.27 1.59
CA ALA A 90 -17.06 8.54 0.85
C ALA A 90 -16.86 9.72 1.81
N ASP A 91 -17.60 9.76 2.93
CA ASP A 91 -17.43 10.80 3.96
C ASP A 91 -16.06 10.73 4.64
N ILE A 92 -15.51 9.51 4.82
CA ILE A 92 -14.16 9.32 5.38
C ILE A 92 -13.09 9.82 4.39
N VAL A 93 -13.23 9.52 3.09
CA VAL A 93 -12.36 10.06 2.03
C VAL A 93 -12.41 11.58 2.03
N GLN A 94 -13.60 12.18 2.03
CA GLN A 94 -13.77 13.63 2.06
C GLN A 94 -13.20 14.26 3.32
N ALA A 95 -13.33 13.60 4.48
CA ALA A 95 -12.69 14.04 5.72
C ALA A 95 -11.16 14.06 5.61
N ALA A 96 -10.55 13.04 5.03
CA ALA A 96 -9.10 12.97 4.82
C ALA A 96 -8.63 14.09 3.86
N LEU A 97 -9.34 14.30 2.76
CA LEU A 97 -9.04 15.36 1.78
C LEU A 97 -9.15 16.76 2.40
N SER A 98 -10.16 17.01 3.23
CA SER A 98 -10.34 18.28 3.94
C SER A 98 -9.22 18.57 4.95
N MET A 99 -8.58 17.52 5.49
CA MET A 99 -7.38 17.63 6.33
C MET A 99 -6.08 17.82 5.51
N GLY A 100 -6.17 17.96 4.19
CA GLY A 100 -5.01 18.16 3.32
C GLY A 100 -4.24 16.89 2.98
N LYS A 101 -4.73 15.71 3.31
CA LYS A 101 -4.03 14.44 3.11
C LYS A 101 -4.12 13.94 1.67
N VAL A 102 -3.13 13.16 1.27
CA VAL A 102 -3.21 12.32 0.06
C VAL A 102 -3.93 11.02 0.44
N VAL A 103 -4.88 10.60 -0.36
CA VAL A 103 -5.75 9.45 -0.06
C VAL A 103 -5.64 8.39 -1.14
N TYR A 104 -5.31 7.18 -0.74
CA TYR A 104 -5.41 5.97 -1.56
C TYR A 104 -6.54 5.10 -1.00
N LEU A 105 -7.58 4.84 -1.79
CA LEU A 105 -8.64 3.90 -1.45
C LEU A 105 -8.34 2.55 -2.08
N CYS A 106 -7.81 1.62 -1.26
CA CYS A 106 -7.40 0.29 -1.69
C CYS A 106 -8.60 -0.64 -1.80
N THR A 107 -8.95 -1.08 -2.99
CA THR A 107 -10.18 -1.84 -3.25
C THR A 107 -9.95 -2.99 -4.23
N ASN A 108 -10.76 -4.04 -4.11
CA ASN A 108 -10.88 -5.09 -5.13
C ASN A 108 -11.75 -4.66 -6.33
N ALA A 109 -12.27 -3.46 -6.30
CA ALA A 109 -13.07 -2.77 -7.30
C ALA A 109 -14.41 -3.45 -7.71
N LEU A 110 -14.83 -4.55 -7.07
CA LEU A 110 -16.10 -5.21 -7.40
C LEU A 110 -17.35 -4.34 -7.20
N LEU A 111 -17.23 -3.32 -6.36
CA LEU A 111 -18.29 -2.36 -6.07
C LEU A 111 -17.99 -0.96 -6.64
N LEU A 112 -16.83 -0.77 -7.28
CA LEU A 112 -16.34 0.56 -7.65
C LEU A 112 -17.30 1.25 -8.63
N GLU A 113 -17.67 0.60 -9.73
CA GLU A 113 -18.61 1.15 -10.70
C GLU A 113 -19.94 1.57 -10.05
N LYS A 114 -20.49 0.73 -9.16
CA LYS A 114 -21.75 0.98 -8.46
C LYS A 114 -21.70 2.17 -7.51
N ARG A 115 -20.55 2.36 -6.83
CA ARG A 115 -20.39 3.38 -5.78
C ARG A 115 -19.64 4.63 -6.26
N LEU A 116 -19.21 4.67 -7.52
CA LEU A 116 -18.38 5.74 -8.05
C LEU A 116 -19.01 7.13 -7.88
N ALA A 117 -20.32 7.24 -8.08
CA ALA A 117 -21.08 8.49 -7.95
C ALA A 117 -21.12 9.07 -6.51
N GLU A 118 -20.67 8.31 -5.51
CA GLU A 118 -20.57 8.80 -4.13
C GLU A 118 -19.27 9.62 -3.88
N PHE A 119 -18.34 9.61 -4.83
CA PHE A 119 -17.04 10.27 -4.72
C PHE A 119 -16.94 11.44 -5.72
N GLU A 120 -16.06 12.37 -5.41
CA GLU A 120 -15.68 13.47 -6.31
C GLU A 120 -14.20 13.35 -6.70
N PRO A 121 -13.83 13.56 -8.00
CA PRO A 121 -12.44 13.57 -8.43
C PRO A 121 -11.65 14.66 -7.71
N HIS A 122 -10.47 14.30 -7.23
CA HIS A 122 -9.61 15.26 -6.56
C HIS A 122 -8.13 14.90 -6.77
N ARG A 123 -7.26 15.88 -7.04
CA ARG A 123 -5.83 15.70 -7.33
C ARG A 123 -4.99 14.98 -6.24
N ARG A 124 -5.54 14.74 -5.08
CA ARG A 124 -4.93 14.00 -3.95
C ARG A 124 -5.71 12.74 -3.61
N PHE A 125 -6.64 12.32 -4.45
CA PHE A 125 -7.43 11.11 -4.25
C PHE A 125 -7.21 10.14 -5.39
N TYR A 126 -6.89 8.89 -5.04
CA TYR A 126 -6.63 7.80 -5.96
C TYR A 126 -7.39 6.54 -5.51
N PHE A 127 -8.08 5.90 -6.44
CA PHE A 127 -8.44 4.51 -6.26
C PHE A 127 -7.19 3.66 -6.49
N ASN A 128 -6.85 2.77 -5.55
CA ASN A 128 -5.75 1.82 -5.69
C ASN A 128 -6.34 0.42 -5.84
N VAL A 129 -6.44 -0.05 -7.08
CA VAL A 129 -7.13 -1.29 -7.40
C VAL A 129 -6.19 -2.48 -7.36
N HIS A 130 -6.60 -3.54 -6.65
CA HIS A 130 -5.82 -4.76 -6.51
C HIS A 130 -6.06 -5.71 -7.68
N LEU A 131 -4.99 -6.02 -8.45
CA LEU A 131 -4.98 -6.96 -9.57
C LEU A 131 -3.67 -7.77 -9.61
N ASP A 132 -3.75 -9.11 -9.50
CA ASP A 132 -2.59 -9.99 -9.36
C ASP A 132 -2.20 -10.75 -10.64
N GLY A 133 -2.76 -10.40 -11.78
CA GLY A 133 -2.48 -11.04 -13.06
C GLY A 133 -3.63 -10.91 -14.06
N PRO A 134 -3.51 -11.50 -15.26
CA PRO A 134 -4.57 -11.54 -16.25
C PRO A 134 -5.78 -12.35 -15.76
N PRO A 135 -6.92 -12.35 -16.47
CA PRO A 135 -8.20 -12.88 -15.96
C PRO A 135 -8.11 -14.24 -15.26
N ALA A 136 -7.51 -15.21 -15.91
CA ALA A 136 -7.43 -16.58 -15.35
C ALA A 136 -6.59 -16.66 -14.06
N VAL A 137 -5.56 -15.83 -13.93
CA VAL A 137 -4.70 -15.78 -12.72
C VAL A 137 -5.41 -15.05 -11.61
N HIS A 138 -5.92 -13.83 -11.87
CA HIS A 138 -6.59 -13.02 -10.87
C HIS A 138 -7.85 -13.69 -10.30
N ASP A 139 -8.72 -14.23 -11.18
CA ASP A 139 -9.95 -14.91 -10.76
C ASP A 139 -9.65 -16.14 -9.90
N ARG A 140 -8.60 -16.91 -10.23
CA ARG A 140 -8.15 -18.04 -9.41
C ARG A 140 -7.67 -17.58 -8.03
N LEU A 141 -6.87 -16.52 -7.96
CA LEU A 141 -6.33 -16.00 -6.69
C LEU A 141 -7.40 -15.41 -5.79
N THR A 142 -8.40 -14.75 -6.37
CA THR A 142 -9.55 -14.18 -5.63
C THR A 142 -10.60 -15.24 -5.28
N GLY A 143 -10.56 -16.40 -5.91
CA GLY A 143 -11.52 -17.50 -5.72
C GLY A 143 -12.92 -17.22 -6.31
N LEU A 144 -13.06 -16.21 -7.18
CA LEU A 144 -14.34 -15.85 -7.77
C LEU A 144 -14.17 -15.49 -9.26
N PRO A 145 -14.79 -16.28 -10.18
CA PRO A 145 -14.75 -15.97 -11.61
C PRO A 145 -15.32 -14.60 -11.97
N GLY A 146 -14.71 -13.92 -12.93
CA GLY A 146 -15.12 -12.62 -13.44
C GLY A 146 -14.72 -11.43 -12.57
N THR A 147 -13.89 -11.62 -11.54
CA THR A 147 -13.39 -10.53 -10.70
C THR A 147 -12.49 -9.59 -11.49
N TYR A 148 -11.62 -10.11 -12.34
CA TYR A 148 -10.77 -9.31 -13.21
C TYR A 148 -11.58 -8.35 -14.10
N GLN A 149 -12.59 -8.87 -14.79
CA GLN A 149 -13.39 -8.06 -15.71
C GLN A 149 -14.17 -6.96 -14.98
N ARG A 150 -14.69 -7.26 -13.79
CA ARG A 150 -15.38 -6.25 -12.96
C ARG A 150 -14.41 -5.19 -12.43
N ALA A 151 -13.23 -5.59 -11.99
CA ALA A 151 -12.21 -4.64 -11.55
C ALA A 151 -11.76 -3.74 -12.72
N ARG A 152 -11.53 -4.32 -13.89
CA ARG A 152 -11.17 -3.58 -15.11
C ARG A 152 -12.26 -2.58 -15.52
N ALA A 153 -13.54 -2.99 -15.50
CA ALA A 153 -14.67 -2.09 -15.77
C ALA A 153 -14.72 -0.94 -14.76
N GLY A 154 -14.53 -1.21 -13.46
CA GLY A 154 -14.44 -0.19 -12.42
C GLY A 154 -13.28 0.79 -12.64
N ILE A 155 -12.11 0.30 -13.08
CA ILE A 155 -10.96 1.16 -13.45
C ILE A 155 -11.34 2.08 -14.61
N SER A 156 -11.88 1.53 -15.72
CA SER A 156 -12.32 2.34 -16.88
C SER A 156 -13.32 3.42 -16.46
N ALA A 157 -14.34 3.04 -15.71
CA ALA A 157 -15.36 4.00 -15.24
C ALA A 157 -14.78 5.11 -14.37
N ALA A 158 -13.82 4.77 -13.48
CA ALA A 158 -13.15 5.75 -12.63
C ALA A 158 -12.28 6.72 -13.46
N LEU A 159 -11.50 6.22 -14.42
CA LEU A 159 -10.67 7.04 -15.31
C LEU A 159 -11.55 7.95 -16.18
N GLU A 160 -12.64 7.44 -16.77
CA GLU A 160 -13.59 8.21 -17.57
C GLU A 160 -14.28 9.31 -16.75
N ALA A 161 -14.50 9.08 -15.46
CA ALA A 161 -15.05 10.07 -14.54
C ALA A 161 -14.00 11.07 -14.01
N GLY A 162 -12.73 10.95 -14.43
CA GLY A 162 -11.64 11.88 -14.08
C GLY A 162 -10.96 11.61 -12.73
N PHE A 163 -11.13 10.41 -12.16
CA PHE A 163 -10.39 10.01 -10.95
C PHE A 163 -8.98 9.56 -11.28
N GLY A 164 -8.06 9.79 -10.35
CA GLY A 164 -6.77 9.11 -10.34
C GLY A 164 -6.94 7.63 -10.00
N VAL A 165 -6.29 6.76 -10.77
CA VAL A 165 -6.31 5.30 -10.54
C VAL A 165 -4.89 4.76 -10.55
N THR A 166 -4.51 4.13 -9.44
CA THR A 166 -3.31 3.29 -9.34
C THR A 166 -3.71 1.84 -9.16
N THR A 167 -2.78 0.93 -9.41
CA THR A 167 -3.01 -0.50 -9.14
C THR A 167 -1.96 -1.05 -8.20
N ASN A 168 -2.30 -2.12 -7.49
CA ASN A 168 -1.35 -2.88 -6.68
C ASN A 168 -1.39 -4.35 -7.10
N THR A 169 -0.22 -4.89 -7.43
CA THR A 169 -0.04 -6.28 -7.87
C THR A 169 0.84 -7.02 -6.87
N THR A 170 0.31 -8.09 -6.28
CA THR A 170 1.09 -9.00 -5.45
C THR A 170 1.76 -10.04 -6.35
N ILE A 171 3.07 -10.14 -6.26
CA ILE A 171 3.87 -11.11 -7.01
C ILE A 171 4.04 -12.38 -6.17
N TYR A 172 3.33 -13.44 -6.56
CA TYR A 172 3.42 -14.76 -5.94
C TYR A 172 4.48 -15.64 -6.60
N LYS A 173 4.96 -16.64 -5.86
CA LYS A 173 5.96 -17.60 -6.33
C LYS A 173 5.57 -18.27 -7.65
N ASP A 174 4.31 -18.67 -7.77
CA ASP A 174 3.78 -19.41 -8.91
C ASP A 174 3.19 -18.54 -10.03
N THR A 175 3.30 -17.21 -9.92
CA THR A 175 2.83 -16.29 -10.98
C THR A 175 3.89 -16.22 -12.08
N PRO A 176 3.61 -16.66 -13.33
CA PRO A 176 4.55 -16.55 -14.44
C PRO A 176 4.88 -15.08 -14.74
N LEU A 177 6.13 -14.80 -15.14
CA LEU A 177 6.55 -13.43 -15.50
C LEU A 177 5.70 -12.87 -16.63
N GLU A 178 5.39 -13.67 -17.65
CA GLU A 178 4.55 -13.28 -18.78
C GLU A 178 3.16 -12.82 -18.35
N SER A 179 2.62 -13.43 -17.29
CA SER A 179 1.32 -13.01 -16.72
C SER A 179 1.40 -11.62 -16.11
N ILE A 180 2.52 -11.28 -15.46
CA ILE A 180 2.74 -9.94 -14.90
C ILE A 180 2.90 -8.92 -16.03
N LEU A 181 3.67 -9.27 -17.06
CA LEU A 181 3.90 -8.39 -18.22
C LEU A 181 2.61 -8.13 -19.00
N HIS A 182 1.76 -9.14 -19.19
CA HIS A 182 0.43 -8.99 -19.80
C HIS A 182 -0.46 -8.04 -18.99
N LEU A 183 -0.50 -8.22 -17.67
CA LEU A 183 -1.25 -7.32 -16.78
C LEU A 183 -0.76 -5.88 -16.90
N PHE A 184 0.55 -5.67 -16.86
CA PHE A 184 1.14 -4.34 -16.93
C PHE A 184 0.86 -3.65 -18.27
N GLN A 185 0.87 -4.42 -19.37
CA GLN A 185 0.50 -3.88 -20.67
C GLN A 185 -0.98 -3.48 -20.69
N ASP A 186 -1.91 -4.34 -20.23
CA ASP A 186 -3.34 -4.01 -20.17
C ASP A 186 -3.62 -2.78 -19.29
N LEU A 187 -2.97 -2.66 -18.15
CA LEU A 187 -3.10 -1.51 -17.26
C LEU A 187 -2.53 -0.22 -17.88
N THR A 188 -1.41 -0.34 -18.60
CA THR A 188 -0.83 0.79 -19.34
C THR A 188 -1.75 1.26 -20.47
N ASP A 189 -2.33 0.32 -21.21
CA ASP A 189 -3.28 0.61 -22.29
C ASP A 189 -4.59 1.21 -21.76
N LEU A 190 -5.01 0.84 -20.55
CA LEU A 190 -6.12 1.48 -19.84
C LEU A 190 -5.82 2.92 -19.41
N GLY A 191 -4.55 3.28 -19.27
CA GLY A 191 -4.12 4.61 -18.85
C GLY A 191 -4.13 4.84 -17.33
N VAL A 192 -3.88 3.80 -16.51
CA VAL A 192 -3.72 3.99 -15.06
C VAL A 192 -2.53 4.90 -14.76
N ASP A 193 -2.62 5.70 -13.68
CA ASP A 193 -1.59 6.66 -13.28
C ASP A 193 -0.29 6.00 -12.81
N GLY A 194 -0.36 4.75 -12.37
CA GLY A 194 0.82 4.00 -11.95
C GLY A 194 0.48 2.63 -11.36
N MET A 195 1.48 1.76 -11.38
CA MET A 195 1.37 0.39 -10.90
C MET A 195 2.31 0.18 -9.71
N MET A 196 1.79 -0.32 -8.61
CA MET A 196 2.57 -0.75 -7.45
C MET A 196 2.79 -2.26 -7.52
N VAL A 197 3.95 -2.71 -7.07
CA VAL A 197 4.27 -4.14 -6.95
C VAL A 197 4.63 -4.46 -5.51
N ALA A 198 4.20 -5.62 -5.05
CA ALA A 198 4.52 -6.11 -3.73
C ALA A 198 4.86 -7.61 -3.81
N PRO A 199 6.01 -8.08 -3.29
CA PRO A 199 6.24 -9.51 -3.14
C PRO A 199 5.25 -10.10 -2.16
N ALA A 200 4.78 -11.33 -2.43
CA ALA A 200 3.89 -12.04 -1.54
C ALA A 200 4.58 -12.30 -0.19
N PHE A 201 3.92 -11.91 0.90
CA PHE A 201 4.43 -12.03 2.26
C PHE A 201 3.73 -13.17 3.02
N ALA A 202 4.49 -13.88 3.84
CA ALA A 202 3.99 -14.93 4.72
C ALA A 202 3.32 -14.31 5.95
N TYR A 203 2.01 -14.07 5.89
CA TYR A 203 1.25 -13.70 7.09
C TYR A 203 1.20 -14.87 8.09
N GLU A 204 1.24 -14.57 9.39
CA GLU A 204 1.19 -15.56 10.46
C GLU A 204 -0.04 -16.49 10.35
N VAL A 205 -1.16 -15.96 9.89
CA VAL A 205 -2.44 -16.68 9.70
C VAL A 205 -2.71 -17.07 8.25
N GLY A 206 -1.75 -16.90 7.35
CA GLY A 206 -1.90 -17.20 5.93
C GLY A 206 -1.35 -18.58 5.54
N THR A 207 -1.61 -18.98 4.30
CA THR A 207 -0.92 -20.12 3.68
C THR A 207 0.38 -19.66 3.05
N ASN A 208 1.51 -20.17 3.53
CA ASN A 208 2.85 -19.72 3.10
C ASN A 208 3.33 -20.32 1.78
N ALA A 209 2.53 -21.20 1.12
CA ALA A 209 2.96 -21.96 -0.04
C ALA A 209 3.30 -21.10 -1.27
N ALA A 210 2.75 -19.91 -1.38
CA ALA A 210 2.95 -19.02 -2.53
C ALA A 210 3.84 -17.80 -2.24
N THR A 211 4.48 -17.75 -1.07
CA THR A 211 5.36 -16.64 -0.67
C THR A 211 6.76 -16.80 -1.24
N LEU A 212 7.48 -15.70 -1.32
CA LEU A 212 8.83 -15.63 -1.85
C LEU A 212 9.83 -15.40 -0.70
N THR A 213 10.95 -16.10 -0.73
CA THR A 213 12.12 -15.74 0.06
C THR A 213 12.78 -14.49 -0.52
N ARG A 214 13.59 -13.79 0.26
CA ARG A 214 14.31 -12.59 -0.20
C ARG A 214 15.11 -12.82 -1.49
N PRO A 215 15.95 -13.88 -1.62
CA PRO A 215 16.65 -14.16 -2.89
C PRO A 215 15.71 -14.42 -4.07
N GLU A 216 14.56 -15.07 -3.84
CA GLU A 216 13.56 -15.30 -4.89
C GLU A 216 12.89 -13.97 -5.31
N VAL A 217 12.64 -13.04 -4.37
CA VAL A 217 12.16 -11.69 -4.69
C VAL A 217 13.17 -10.97 -5.56
N GLU A 218 14.44 -10.92 -5.13
CA GLU A 218 15.53 -10.24 -5.86
C GLU A 218 15.66 -10.77 -7.29
N GLN A 219 15.70 -12.09 -7.46
CA GLN A 219 15.78 -12.73 -8.78
C GLN A 219 14.58 -12.37 -9.66
N ARG A 220 13.37 -12.41 -9.09
CA ARG A 220 12.14 -12.13 -9.83
C ARG A 220 12.03 -10.66 -10.22
N MET A 221 12.41 -9.75 -9.33
CA MET A 221 12.40 -8.33 -9.61
C MET A 221 13.49 -7.92 -10.61
N GLN A 222 14.64 -8.58 -10.63
CA GLN A 222 15.65 -8.42 -11.69
C GLN A 222 15.10 -8.85 -13.05
N ALA A 223 14.44 -10.03 -13.12
CA ALA A 223 13.83 -10.50 -14.37
C ALA A 223 12.71 -9.56 -14.85
N LEU A 224 11.87 -9.06 -13.93
CA LEU A 224 10.84 -8.07 -14.26
C LEU A 224 11.46 -6.78 -14.80
N TYR A 225 12.51 -6.28 -14.17
CA TYR A 225 13.21 -5.08 -14.62
C TYR A 225 13.86 -5.26 -16.02
N GLN A 226 14.46 -6.41 -16.29
CA GLN A 226 15.02 -6.71 -17.62
C GLN A 226 13.95 -6.72 -18.72
N ALA A 227 12.74 -7.21 -18.42
CA ALA A 227 11.66 -7.33 -19.39
C ALA A 227 10.82 -6.05 -19.54
N TRP A 228 10.65 -5.27 -18.47
CA TRP A 228 9.73 -4.13 -18.42
C TRP A 228 10.42 -2.81 -18.11
N GLY A 229 11.52 -2.81 -17.36
CA GLY A 229 12.10 -1.62 -16.75
C GLY A 229 11.27 -1.11 -15.57
N ASP A 230 11.39 0.17 -15.26
CA ASP A 230 10.60 0.85 -14.21
C ASP A 230 9.43 1.66 -14.80
N ARG A 231 8.99 1.35 -16.05
CA ARG A 231 7.92 2.08 -16.73
C ARG A 231 6.59 1.95 -15.98
N ASN A 232 5.97 3.09 -15.70
CA ASN A 232 4.69 3.19 -14.98
C ASN A 232 4.69 2.53 -13.59
N LEU A 233 5.85 2.16 -13.03
CA LEU A 233 5.95 1.72 -11.65
C LEU A 233 5.92 2.93 -10.71
N TYR A 234 5.12 2.81 -9.65
CA TYR A 234 4.76 3.92 -8.74
C TYR A 234 5.59 3.90 -7.44
N HIS A 235 6.65 3.13 -7.42
CA HIS A 235 7.62 3.04 -6.32
C HIS A 235 8.83 3.94 -6.58
N SER A 236 9.50 4.35 -5.50
CA SER A 236 10.75 5.08 -5.63
C SER A 236 11.84 4.22 -6.30
N PRO A 237 12.74 4.81 -7.11
CA PRO A 237 13.82 4.05 -7.75
C PRO A 237 14.74 3.39 -6.70
N LEU A 238 14.92 3.98 -5.53
CA LEU A 238 15.75 3.42 -4.46
C LEU A 238 15.11 2.18 -3.83
N TYR A 239 13.77 2.16 -3.69
CA TYR A 239 13.06 0.96 -3.26
C TYR A 239 13.07 -0.12 -4.35
N MET A 240 12.94 0.24 -5.62
CA MET A 240 13.06 -0.72 -6.72
C MET A 240 14.46 -1.36 -6.78
N GLN A 241 15.52 -0.59 -6.54
CA GLN A 241 16.89 -1.11 -6.39
C GLN A 241 17.00 -2.08 -5.20
N PHE A 242 16.35 -1.78 -4.07
CA PHE A 242 16.30 -2.68 -2.93
C PHE A 242 15.60 -4.00 -3.28
N LEU A 243 14.48 -3.96 -3.98
CA LEU A 243 13.77 -5.17 -4.42
C LEU A 243 14.62 -6.04 -5.37
N ARG A 244 15.54 -5.44 -6.13
CA ARG A 244 16.48 -6.14 -7.03
C ARG A 244 17.78 -6.61 -6.35
N GLY A 245 17.95 -6.35 -5.05
CA GLY A 245 19.17 -6.68 -4.32
C GLY A 245 20.37 -5.76 -4.63
N GLU A 246 20.16 -4.64 -5.33
CA GLU A 246 21.18 -3.65 -5.70
C GLU A 246 21.49 -2.67 -4.56
N ARG A 247 20.65 -2.63 -3.54
CA ARG A 247 20.73 -1.71 -2.39
C ARG A 247 20.25 -2.39 -1.11
N ALA A 248 20.86 -2.04 0.00
CA ALA A 248 20.33 -2.36 1.32
C ALA A 248 19.45 -1.21 1.82
N LEU A 249 18.32 -1.54 2.44
CA LEU A 249 17.45 -0.63 3.19
C LEU A 249 17.13 -1.27 4.55
N ASP A 250 17.05 -0.47 5.59
CA ASP A 250 16.58 -0.88 6.89
C ASP A 250 15.05 -0.74 6.98
N CYS A 251 14.40 -1.72 7.59
CA CYS A 251 12.96 -1.63 7.81
C CYS A 251 12.65 -0.56 8.87
N MET A 252 11.73 0.34 8.57
CA MET A 252 11.14 1.31 9.49
C MET A 252 9.67 0.95 9.74
N PRO A 253 9.38 0.02 10.67
CA PRO A 253 8.01 -0.48 10.87
C PRO A 253 7.03 0.62 11.30
N TRP A 254 7.51 1.65 11.97
CA TRP A 254 6.75 2.85 12.34
C TRP A 254 6.46 3.81 11.17
N GLY A 255 7.08 3.62 10.02
CA GLY A 255 6.87 4.48 8.85
C GLY A 255 5.46 4.39 8.25
N THR A 256 4.81 3.22 8.42
CA THR A 256 3.41 2.99 8.10
C THR A 256 2.69 2.47 9.35
N VAL A 257 1.96 3.35 10.01
CA VAL A 257 1.16 3.00 11.19
C VAL A 257 -0.24 2.54 10.79
N THR A 258 -0.83 1.63 11.55
CA THR A 258 -2.13 1.05 11.25
C THR A 258 -3.13 1.30 12.37
N TYR A 259 -4.34 1.74 11.99
CA TYR A 259 -5.49 1.85 12.88
C TYR A 259 -6.69 1.09 12.31
N ASN A 260 -7.33 0.28 13.14
CA ASN A 260 -8.47 -0.54 12.78
C ASN A 260 -9.54 -0.55 13.88
N PRO A 261 -10.67 -1.28 13.76
CA PRO A 261 -11.69 -1.35 14.78
C PRO A 261 -11.23 -1.83 16.17
N GLN A 262 -10.07 -2.48 16.28
CA GLN A 262 -9.49 -2.93 17.54
C GLN A 262 -8.51 -1.90 18.15
N GLY A 263 -8.15 -0.85 17.42
CA GLY A 263 -7.23 0.20 17.86
C GLY A 263 -5.96 0.32 17.01
N TRP A 264 -4.91 0.87 17.60
CA TRP A 264 -3.61 1.04 16.96
C TRP A 264 -2.84 -0.27 16.96
N LYS A 265 -2.56 -0.80 15.77
CA LYS A 265 -1.92 -2.10 15.58
C LYS A 265 -0.41 -2.03 15.78
N GLN A 266 0.14 -2.96 16.51
CA GLN A 266 1.55 -3.12 16.85
C GLN A 266 2.09 -4.43 16.26
N PRO A 267 3.32 -4.49 15.72
CA PRO A 267 4.25 -3.39 15.49
C PRO A 267 4.07 -2.72 14.12
N CYS A 268 3.44 -3.39 13.16
CA CYS A 268 3.32 -2.87 11.80
C CYS A 268 2.06 -3.40 11.11
N TYR A 269 1.84 -2.99 9.88
CA TYR A 269 0.72 -3.44 9.06
C TYR A 269 0.64 -4.97 8.90
N LEU A 270 1.78 -5.66 8.84
CA LEU A 270 1.87 -7.09 8.52
C LEU A 270 1.77 -8.02 9.74
N LEU A 271 2.32 -7.58 10.86
CA LEU A 271 2.37 -8.34 12.11
C LEU A 271 1.42 -7.75 13.14
N THR A 272 0.86 -8.60 14.01
CA THR A 272 -0.06 -8.18 15.06
C THR A 272 0.32 -8.81 16.38
N ASP A 273 1.14 -8.11 17.15
CA ASP A 273 1.48 -8.56 18.51
C ASP A 273 0.46 -8.02 19.53
N ALA A 274 -0.06 -6.81 19.27
CA ALA A 274 -1.06 -6.18 20.12
C ALA A 274 -1.83 -5.06 19.40
N HIS A 275 -2.90 -4.59 20.03
CA HIS A 275 -3.54 -3.31 19.73
C HIS A 275 -3.45 -2.41 20.95
N VAL A 276 -3.03 -1.16 20.75
CA VAL A 276 -2.90 -0.17 21.84
C VAL A 276 -3.93 0.95 21.66
N PRO A 277 -4.36 1.59 22.77
CA PRO A 277 -5.51 2.50 22.75
C PRO A 277 -5.22 3.87 22.12
N SER A 278 -3.96 4.30 22.05
CA SER A 278 -3.62 5.62 21.53
C SER A 278 -2.41 5.58 20.60
N PHE A 279 -2.34 6.57 19.71
CA PHE A 279 -1.19 6.77 18.82
C PHE A 279 0.09 7.04 19.61
N GLU A 280 0.00 7.80 20.69
CA GLU A 280 1.12 8.08 21.59
C GLU A 280 1.66 6.78 22.21
N ALA A 281 0.78 5.88 22.68
CA ALA A 281 1.17 4.58 23.18
C ALA A 281 1.84 3.72 22.10
N LEU A 282 1.35 3.76 20.86
CA LEU A 282 1.98 3.06 19.73
C LEU A 282 3.40 3.56 19.52
N ILE A 283 3.62 4.87 19.39
CA ILE A 283 4.92 5.44 19.02
C ILE A 283 5.94 5.30 20.16
N ASN A 284 5.52 5.55 21.40
CA ASN A 284 6.43 5.64 22.54
C ASN A 284 6.68 4.30 23.26
N ASN A 285 5.70 3.38 23.27
CA ASN A 285 5.78 2.16 24.06
C ASN A 285 6.15 0.92 23.23
N THR A 286 6.13 1.01 21.89
CA THR A 286 6.57 -0.10 21.03
C THR A 286 8.09 -0.19 21.02
N ASN A 287 8.62 -1.39 21.29
CA ASN A 287 10.05 -1.65 21.11
C ASN A 287 10.36 -1.86 19.62
N TRP A 288 10.46 -0.74 18.88
CA TRP A 288 10.67 -0.75 17.43
C TRP A 288 11.95 -1.44 16.99
N GLU A 289 12.97 -1.43 17.85
CA GLU A 289 14.28 -2.04 17.56
C GLU A 289 14.23 -3.58 17.57
N ALA A 290 13.17 -4.17 18.10
CA ALA A 290 12.98 -5.62 18.08
C ALA A 290 12.49 -6.14 16.72
N TYR A 291 12.05 -5.26 15.81
CA TYR A 291 11.40 -5.66 14.56
C TYR A 291 12.25 -5.32 13.33
N GLY A 292 12.13 -6.16 12.30
CA GLY A 292 12.84 -6.04 11.04
C GLY A 292 13.72 -7.26 10.72
N PRO A 293 14.24 -7.35 9.50
CA PRO A 293 15.14 -8.43 9.11
C PRO A 293 16.36 -8.52 10.03
N GLY A 294 16.71 -9.73 10.45
CA GLY A 294 17.80 -9.99 11.40
C GLY A 294 17.48 -9.70 12.87
N ARG A 295 16.29 -9.17 13.17
CA ARG A 295 15.84 -8.86 14.55
C ARG A 295 14.62 -9.69 14.96
N ASP A 296 13.67 -9.88 14.05
CA ASP A 296 12.51 -10.76 14.24
C ASP A 296 12.46 -11.77 13.10
N ALA A 297 12.35 -13.06 13.43
CA ALA A 297 12.35 -14.15 12.44
C ALA A 297 11.19 -14.03 11.44
N ARG A 298 10.06 -13.48 11.84
CA ARG A 298 8.89 -13.24 10.98
C ARG A 298 9.17 -12.20 9.88
N CYS A 299 10.19 -11.37 10.09
CA CYS A 299 10.60 -10.31 9.16
C CYS A 299 11.69 -10.76 8.18
N ALA A 300 12.21 -11.99 8.28
CA ALA A 300 13.40 -12.43 7.55
C ALA A 300 13.30 -12.21 6.03
N ASP A 301 12.18 -12.57 5.43
CA ASP A 301 11.92 -12.44 4.00
C ASP A 301 11.08 -11.20 3.62
N CYS A 302 10.78 -10.33 4.59
CA CYS A 302 9.98 -9.15 4.32
C CYS A 302 10.75 -8.14 3.47
N MET A 303 10.15 -7.74 2.36
CA MET A 303 10.63 -6.67 1.47
C MET A 303 9.49 -5.69 1.08
N LEU A 304 8.44 -5.59 1.90
CA LEU A 304 7.24 -4.82 1.55
C LEU A 304 7.42 -3.32 1.71
N HIS A 305 6.84 -2.57 0.78
CA HIS A 305 6.91 -1.10 0.71
C HIS A 305 6.49 -0.42 2.01
N SER A 306 5.54 -0.98 2.77
CA SER A 306 5.07 -0.39 4.03
C SER A 306 6.16 -0.16 5.08
N GLY A 307 7.22 -0.97 5.08
CA GLY A 307 8.38 -0.81 5.97
C GLY A 307 9.60 -0.18 5.31
N PHE A 308 9.78 -0.37 4.00
CA PHE A 308 11.01 0.01 3.31
C PHE A 308 10.91 1.29 2.46
N GLU A 309 9.74 1.63 1.89
CA GLU A 309 9.56 2.95 1.24
C GLU A 309 9.72 4.13 2.23
N PRO A 310 9.19 4.08 3.47
CA PRO A 310 9.47 5.12 4.45
C PRO A 310 10.95 5.27 4.77
N SER A 311 11.75 4.20 4.72
CA SER A 311 13.18 4.27 4.97
C SER A 311 13.95 5.02 3.87
N VAL A 312 13.46 5.00 2.63
CA VAL A 312 14.00 5.82 1.55
C VAL A 312 13.91 7.30 1.93
N MET A 313 12.73 7.76 2.33
CA MET A 313 12.51 9.18 2.65
C MET A 313 13.22 9.63 3.93
N ASN A 314 13.34 8.75 4.91
CA ASN A 314 14.00 9.05 6.18
C ASN A 314 15.52 8.80 6.17
N GLY A 315 16.01 7.96 5.26
CA GLY A 315 17.38 7.46 5.20
C GLY A 315 18.24 7.97 4.05
N MET A 316 17.75 8.95 3.27
CA MET A 316 18.58 9.56 2.21
C MET A 316 19.69 10.42 2.81
N HIS A 317 20.92 9.95 2.69
CA HIS A 317 22.11 10.64 3.21
C HIS A 317 23.12 11.02 2.14
N SER A 318 23.01 10.45 0.91
CA SER A 318 23.94 10.72 -0.17
C SER A 318 23.39 11.71 -1.19
N LEU A 319 24.27 12.54 -1.77
CA LEU A 319 23.92 13.44 -2.88
C LEU A 319 23.41 12.66 -4.11
N SER A 320 23.96 11.45 -4.34
CA SER A 320 23.51 10.59 -5.44
C SER A 320 22.07 10.15 -5.28
N ASP A 321 21.63 9.81 -4.05
CA ASP A 321 20.24 9.44 -3.76
C ASP A 321 19.28 10.62 -4.04
N TRP A 322 19.65 11.80 -3.57
CA TRP A 322 18.87 13.02 -3.84
C TRP A 322 18.78 13.33 -5.32
N LEU A 323 19.88 13.20 -6.08
CA LEU A 323 19.87 13.41 -7.52
C LEU A 323 19.02 12.38 -8.26
N GLN A 324 19.10 11.11 -7.86
CA GLN A 324 18.28 10.05 -8.46
C GLN A 324 16.78 10.27 -8.19
N MET A 325 16.39 10.59 -6.96
CA MET A 325 15.01 10.94 -6.63
C MET A 325 14.53 12.18 -7.37
N ALA A 326 15.35 13.21 -7.51
CA ALA A 326 15.01 14.41 -8.25
C ALA A 326 14.82 14.13 -9.76
N ARG A 327 15.68 13.32 -10.38
CA ARG A 327 15.52 12.90 -11.79
C ARG A 327 14.23 12.13 -11.99
N TRP A 328 13.96 11.14 -11.13
CA TRP A 328 12.70 10.40 -11.14
C TRP A 328 11.50 11.33 -11.04
N GLN A 329 11.56 12.30 -10.14
CA GLN A 329 10.50 13.30 -9.94
C GLN A 329 10.24 14.17 -11.17
N LEU A 330 11.29 14.51 -11.92
CA LEU A 330 11.18 15.34 -13.12
C LEU A 330 10.82 14.54 -14.38
N GLY A 331 10.55 13.23 -14.25
CA GLY A 331 10.22 12.35 -15.37
C GLY A 331 11.42 12.02 -16.27
N GLY A 332 12.65 12.23 -15.77
CA GLY A 332 13.87 11.83 -16.45
C GLY A 332 14.08 10.31 -16.31
N GLU A 333 14.25 9.63 -17.45
CA GLU A 333 14.78 8.27 -17.52
C GLU A 333 16.24 8.22 -17.05
#